data_b6a6e7c10350c951798407a8a1eb0240
#
_entry.id   b6a6e7c10350c951798407a8a1eb0240
#
_cell.length_a   1.000
_cell.length_b   1.000
_cell.length_c   1.000
_cell.angle_alpha   90.00
_cell.angle_beta   90.00
_cell.angle_gamma   90.00
#
_symmetry.space_group_name_H-M   'P 1'
#
loop_
_entity.id
_entity.type
_entity.pdbx_description
1 polymer ?
#
loop_
_entity_poly.entity_id
_entity_poly.type
_entity_poly.pdbx_seq_one_letter_code
_entity_poly.pdbx_strand_id
1 'polypeptide(L)'
;VTRVRGDGGRGKEDGEARFDQGFRETERDSGLNRGGGSARTEGFRMSEKTAITPRRDEDFPEWYQQVVRAADLAENSEVRGCMVIKPWGYALWERMQAVLDGMFKATGHKNAYFPLFIPLSHLQKEADHVEGFATECAVVTHHRLEKTAEGKLVPAGALNEPLIVRPTSETIIGATYAKWVSSYRDLPILINQWANVVRWEMRPRLFLRTAEFLWQEGHTAHETEAEAVEETEKMLGVYETFARDYLAIPVLTGEKSESERFPGAVRTYCIEAMVQDRKAIQAGTSHFLGQNFAKASDIKFQGRDGQVQHAWTTSWGVSTRLIGTLIMAHGDDDGVIIPPRVAPSQVVILPITPKPETRAAVLEAAHKLAADLRAQHYHGEPVRVEIDERDLGGGVKSWEWIKKGAPIRIEIGPRDIESGTVALTRRDQPPKQKEFLPQFEAVNRVCTILDEIQASLLERATAFRDAQTKVIDSKEEFYAYFTAKNANKPEIHGGFALAHWNGSAEVEAKIKEDLKVTIRCIPFEANPEPGTCIFTGEPSRQRVVFAKSY
;
A
#
# COMPACT_ATOMS: atom_id res chain seq x y z
N VAL A 1 -0.19 56.90 15.01
CA VAL A 1 0.21 58.06 14.21
C VAL A 1 0.53 57.50 12.82
N THR A 2 -0.22 57.57 11.74
CA THR A 2 -0.89 58.64 11.07
C THR A 2 -1.90 58.01 10.08
N ARG A 3 -3.09 58.59 9.99
CA ARG A 3 -4.14 58.36 8.99
C ARG A 3 -3.73 58.94 7.63
N VAL A 4 -4.21 58.34 6.54
CA VAL A 4 -4.75 59.06 5.37
C VAL A 4 -5.92 58.26 4.78
N ARG A 5 -7.00 59.04 4.48
CA ARG A 5 -8.30 58.71 3.91
C ARG A 5 -8.25 58.78 2.38
N GLY A 6 -9.23 58.17 1.74
CA GLY A 6 -10.05 58.73 0.69
C GLY A 6 -10.37 57.74 -0.41
N ASP A 7 -11.62 57.31 -0.47
CA ASP A 7 -12.70 57.70 -1.39
C ASP A 7 -12.58 56.98 -2.77
N GLY A 8 -13.53 56.26 -3.30
CA GLY A 8 -14.94 56.42 -3.49
C GLY A 8 -15.28 55.88 -4.87
N GLY A 9 -16.39 55.17 -5.07
CA GLY A 9 -16.93 55.04 -6.42
C GLY A 9 -17.68 53.72 -6.73
N ARG A 10 -18.94 53.82 -6.68
CA ARG A 10 -20.09 52.98 -7.05
C ARG A 10 -20.02 52.31 -8.43
N GLY A 11 -20.71 51.17 -8.57
CA GLY A 11 -21.27 50.65 -9.84
C GLY A 11 -21.89 49.28 -9.68
N LYS A 12 -23.20 49.23 -9.65
CA LYS A 12 -24.05 48.04 -9.79
C LYS A 12 -23.98 47.49 -11.22
N GLU A 13 -24.20 46.20 -11.44
CA GLU A 13 -25.39 45.68 -12.14
C GLU A 13 -25.38 44.15 -12.23
N ASP A 14 -26.60 43.64 -12.11
CA ASP A 14 -27.05 42.25 -12.09
C ASP A 14 -26.98 41.63 -13.52
N GLY A 15 -26.88 40.27 -13.57
CA GLY A 15 -27.02 39.54 -14.84
C GLY A 15 -27.26 38.02 -14.61
N GLU A 16 -28.51 37.68 -14.29
CA GLU A 16 -28.99 36.29 -14.41
C GLU A 16 -29.02 35.85 -15.87
N ALA A 17 -28.54 34.66 -16.19
CA ALA A 17 -28.79 34.00 -17.47
C ALA A 17 -29.35 32.58 -17.23
N ARG A 18 -30.63 32.48 -17.54
CA ARG A 18 -31.39 31.24 -17.69
C ARG A 18 -30.91 30.49 -18.94
N PHE A 19 -30.74 29.17 -18.82
CA PHE A 19 -30.63 28.28 -19.97
C PHE A 19 -31.98 27.69 -20.29
N ASP A 20 -32.44 27.93 -21.53
CA ASP A 20 -33.68 27.38 -22.10
C ASP A 20 -33.32 26.17 -22.99
N GLN A 21 -34.21 25.17 -22.96
CA GLN A 21 -34.16 23.97 -23.78
C GLN A 21 -34.68 24.22 -25.17
N GLY A 22 -34.05 23.68 -26.18
CA GLY A 22 -34.53 23.69 -27.56
C GLY A 22 -34.26 22.35 -28.27
N PHE A 23 -35.29 21.51 -28.31
CA PHE A 23 -35.39 20.36 -29.22
C PHE A 23 -35.60 20.89 -30.67
N ARG A 24 -34.90 20.33 -31.65
CA ARG A 24 -35.35 20.29 -33.06
C ARG A 24 -34.90 19.00 -33.73
N GLU A 25 -35.92 18.19 -34.09
CA GLU A 25 -35.84 17.18 -35.15
C GLU A 25 -35.71 17.83 -36.51
N THR A 26 -34.94 17.23 -37.44
CA THR A 26 -35.18 17.35 -38.89
C THR A 26 -34.82 16.03 -39.59
N GLU A 27 -35.74 15.69 -40.48
CA GLU A 27 -35.85 14.47 -41.27
C GLU A 27 -34.81 14.39 -42.43
N ARG A 28 -34.61 13.15 -42.83
CA ARG A 28 -34.22 12.51 -44.10
C ARG A 28 -33.94 13.37 -45.31
N ASP A 29 -32.83 13.07 -45.98
CA ASP A 29 -32.97 12.80 -47.43
C ASP A 29 -31.86 11.82 -47.94
N SER A 30 -32.25 11.04 -48.94
CA SER A 30 -31.60 9.89 -49.53
C SER A 30 -30.73 10.29 -50.70
N GLY A 31 -29.53 9.71 -50.83
CA GLY A 31 -28.69 9.85 -52.04
C GLY A 31 -27.68 8.72 -52.17
N LEU A 32 -27.99 7.77 -53.04
CA LEU A 32 -27.06 6.73 -53.53
C LEU A 32 -25.90 7.33 -54.29
N ASN A 33 -24.67 6.94 -53.97
CA ASN A 33 -23.66 6.83 -55.03
C ASN A 33 -22.67 5.69 -54.74
N ARG A 34 -22.44 4.86 -55.76
CA ARG A 34 -21.54 3.71 -55.79
C ARG A 34 -20.12 4.17 -56.12
N GLY A 35 -19.15 3.73 -55.33
CA GLY A 35 -17.73 3.87 -55.63
C GLY A 35 -16.93 2.90 -54.78
N GLY A 36 -16.40 1.83 -55.38
CA GLY A 36 -15.63 0.80 -54.68
C GLY A 36 -14.27 1.33 -54.22
N GLY A 37 -13.94 1.04 -52.98
CA GLY A 37 -12.63 1.20 -52.40
C GLY A 37 -12.52 0.28 -51.20
N SER A 38 -11.61 -0.73 -51.30
CA SER A 38 -11.27 -1.65 -50.25
C SER A 38 -10.76 -0.88 -49.02
N ALA A 39 -11.64 -0.64 -48.05
CA ALA A 39 -11.26 -0.15 -46.72
C ALA A 39 -11.12 -1.35 -45.80
N ARG A 40 -9.92 -1.54 -45.29
CA ARG A 40 -9.64 -2.45 -44.16
C ARG A 40 -10.59 -2.06 -43.03
N THR A 41 -11.48 -2.96 -42.65
CA THR A 41 -12.30 -2.86 -41.46
C THR A 41 -11.38 -3.02 -40.24
N GLU A 42 -10.90 -1.91 -39.71
CA GLU A 42 -10.51 -1.87 -38.29
C GLU A 42 -11.79 -2.12 -37.49
N GLY A 43 -11.91 -3.33 -36.96
CA GLY A 43 -13.01 -3.68 -36.09
C GLY A 43 -13.02 -2.77 -34.87
N PHE A 44 -14.02 -1.93 -34.79
CA PHE A 44 -14.39 -1.22 -33.59
C PHE A 44 -14.75 -2.27 -32.54
N ARG A 45 -13.77 -2.70 -31.73
CA ARG A 45 -14.04 -3.48 -30.51
C ARG A 45 -14.86 -2.53 -29.60
N MET A 46 -16.14 -2.80 -29.47
CA MET A 46 -16.93 -2.20 -28.38
C MET A 46 -16.19 -2.50 -27.09
N SER A 47 -15.71 -1.49 -26.41
CA SER A 47 -15.06 -1.62 -25.10
C SER A 47 -16.06 -2.31 -24.17
N GLU A 48 -15.69 -3.46 -23.60
CA GLU A 48 -16.49 -4.07 -22.54
C GLU A 48 -16.68 -3.02 -21.43
N LYS A 49 -17.94 -2.84 -21.00
CA LYS A 49 -18.26 -1.95 -19.88
C LYS A 49 -17.65 -2.57 -18.62
N THR A 50 -16.63 -1.92 -18.07
CA THR A 50 -16.02 -2.25 -16.79
C THR A 50 -16.63 -1.40 -15.68
N ALA A 51 -16.46 -1.81 -14.42
CA ALA A 51 -17.01 -1.08 -13.28
C ALA A 51 -16.17 0.14 -12.89
N ILE A 52 -14.88 0.16 -13.30
CA ILE A 52 -13.92 1.23 -13.01
C ILE A 52 -13.59 1.99 -14.30
N THR A 53 -13.60 3.31 -14.23
CA THR A 53 -13.22 4.20 -15.33
C THR A 53 -12.35 5.34 -14.76
N PRO A 54 -11.21 5.66 -15.38
CA PRO A 54 -10.61 5.02 -16.57
C PRO A 54 -10.15 3.59 -16.29
N ARG A 55 -9.85 2.83 -17.34
CA ARG A 55 -9.23 1.50 -17.23
C ARG A 55 -7.75 1.60 -16.91
N ARG A 56 -7.15 0.49 -16.45
CA ARG A 56 -5.72 0.40 -16.09
C ARG A 56 -4.79 0.78 -17.22
N ASP A 57 -5.14 0.39 -18.47
CA ASP A 57 -4.36 0.66 -19.67
C ASP A 57 -4.56 2.07 -20.25
N GLU A 58 -5.58 2.79 -19.79
CA GLU A 58 -5.89 4.16 -20.17
C GLU A 58 -5.17 5.18 -19.27
N ASP A 59 -5.35 5.06 -17.95
CA ASP A 59 -4.72 5.92 -16.93
C ASP A 59 -4.60 5.15 -15.60
N PHE A 60 -3.47 4.47 -15.40
CA PHE A 60 -3.25 3.66 -14.21
C PHE A 60 -3.29 4.45 -12.88
N PRO A 61 -2.69 5.64 -12.78
CA PRO A 61 -2.79 6.46 -11.57
C PRO A 61 -4.23 6.85 -11.21
N GLU A 62 -5.07 7.24 -12.17
CA GLU A 62 -6.47 7.58 -11.91
C GLU A 62 -7.32 6.33 -11.68
N TRP A 63 -7.10 5.26 -12.45
CA TRP A 63 -7.72 3.95 -12.18
C TRP A 63 -7.53 3.53 -10.72
N TYR A 64 -6.32 3.64 -10.20
CA TYR A 64 -6.02 3.30 -8.81
C TYR A 64 -6.88 4.10 -7.82
N GLN A 65 -6.99 5.42 -8.01
CA GLN A 65 -7.81 6.28 -7.16
C GLN A 65 -9.29 5.90 -7.24
N GLN A 66 -9.77 5.56 -8.44
CA GLN A 66 -11.16 5.13 -8.64
C GLN A 66 -11.44 3.77 -7.98
N VAL A 67 -10.50 2.83 -8.02
CA VAL A 67 -10.62 1.55 -7.30
C VAL A 67 -10.72 1.78 -5.80
N VAL A 68 -9.86 2.61 -5.21
CA VAL A 68 -9.90 2.91 -3.77
C VAL A 68 -11.28 3.44 -3.35
N ARG A 69 -11.85 4.38 -4.13
CA ARG A 69 -13.17 4.97 -3.86
C ARG A 69 -14.30 3.97 -4.10
N ALA A 70 -14.30 3.28 -5.23
CA ALA A 70 -15.36 2.35 -5.64
C ALA A 70 -15.44 1.10 -4.73
N ALA A 71 -14.30 0.67 -4.18
CA ALA A 71 -14.21 -0.42 -3.22
C ALA A 71 -14.52 0.02 -1.77
N ASP A 72 -14.84 1.29 -1.54
CA ASP A 72 -15.18 1.86 -0.23
C ASP A 72 -14.05 1.70 0.80
N LEU A 73 -12.78 1.87 0.35
CA LEU A 73 -11.60 1.66 1.19
C LEU A 73 -11.16 2.92 1.93
N ALA A 74 -11.09 4.05 1.22
CA ALA A 74 -10.68 5.32 1.79
C ALA A 74 -11.15 6.50 0.95
N GLU A 75 -11.13 7.69 1.55
CA GLU A 75 -11.39 8.96 0.88
C GLU A 75 -10.47 10.07 1.45
N ASN A 76 -10.35 11.17 0.73
CA ASN A 76 -9.62 12.33 1.22
C ASN A 76 -10.41 12.99 2.35
N SER A 77 -9.73 13.38 3.43
CA SER A 77 -10.31 14.22 4.46
C SER A 77 -10.24 15.71 4.07
N GLU A 78 -10.84 16.58 4.89
CA GLU A 78 -10.69 18.04 4.75
C GLU A 78 -9.27 18.51 5.07
N VAL A 79 -8.49 17.71 5.79
CA VAL A 79 -7.08 17.99 6.09
C VAL A 79 -6.24 17.51 4.92
N ARG A 80 -5.61 18.43 4.21
CA ARG A 80 -4.81 18.13 3.03
C ARG A 80 -3.74 17.06 3.33
N GLY A 81 -3.73 16.01 2.55
CA GLY A 81 -2.76 14.92 2.66
C GLY A 81 -3.14 13.84 3.68
N CYS A 82 -4.18 14.05 4.48
CA CYS A 82 -4.70 13.03 5.37
C CYS A 82 -5.91 12.34 4.75
N MET A 83 -6.05 11.04 5.00
CA MET A 83 -7.17 10.24 4.48
C MET A 83 -8.07 9.77 5.61
N VAL A 84 -9.35 9.59 5.27
CA VAL A 84 -10.27 8.78 6.07
C VAL A 84 -10.21 7.36 5.54
N ILE A 85 -9.76 6.42 6.36
CA ILE A 85 -9.84 4.98 6.03
C ILE A 85 -11.24 4.53 6.46
N LYS A 86 -12.04 4.09 5.48
CA LYS A 86 -13.41 3.65 5.71
C LYS A 86 -13.46 2.28 6.38
N PRO A 87 -14.62 1.86 6.95
CA PRO A 87 -14.70 0.60 7.69
C PRO A 87 -14.18 -0.62 6.94
N TRP A 88 -14.46 -0.75 5.63
CA TRP A 88 -13.96 -1.88 4.84
C TRP A 88 -12.44 -1.84 4.64
N GLY A 89 -11.89 -0.65 4.36
CA GLY A 89 -10.44 -0.47 4.27
C GLY A 89 -9.73 -0.66 5.61
N TYR A 90 -10.37 -0.22 6.72
CA TYR A 90 -9.81 -0.41 8.05
C TYR A 90 -9.84 -1.88 8.48
N ALA A 91 -10.94 -2.60 8.19
CA ALA A 91 -11.03 -4.03 8.46
C ALA A 91 -9.94 -4.84 7.69
N LEU A 92 -9.59 -4.42 6.47
CA LEU A 92 -8.45 -5.00 5.75
C LEU A 92 -7.12 -4.73 6.47
N TRP A 93 -6.92 -3.51 6.98
CA TRP A 93 -5.74 -3.16 7.78
C TRP A 93 -5.67 -3.97 9.09
N GLU A 94 -6.79 -4.11 9.81
CA GLU A 94 -6.87 -4.94 11.03
C GLU A 94 -6.47 -6.39 10.77
N ARG A 95 -6.85 -6.96 9.63
CA ARG A 95 -6.42 -8.32 9.25
C ARG A 95 -4.93 -8.41 8.97
N MET A 96 -4.36 -7.42 8.25
CA MET A 96 -2.91 -7.35 8.03
C MET A 96 -2.16 -7.19 9.35
N GLN A 97 -2.66 -6.32 10.22
CA GLN A 97 -2.12 -6.08 11.56
C GLN A 97 -2.16 -7.36 12.41
N ALA A 98 -3.28 -8.06 12.47
CA ALA A 98 -3.42 -9.28 13.29
C ALA A 98 -2.44 -10.37 12.86
N VAL A 99 -2.25 -10.57 11.55
CA VAL A 99 -1.29 -11.55 11.01
C VAL A 99 0.14 -11.16 11.36
N LEU A 100 0.55 -9.94 11.03
CA LEU A 100 1.91 -9.46 11.29
C LEU A 100 2.22 -9.44 12.79
N ASP A 101 1.28 -9.00 13.63
CA ASP A 101 1.44 -9.00 15.09
C ASP A 101 1.67 -10.42 15.65
N GLY A 102 0.94 -11.40 15.10
CA GLY A 102 1.17 -12.81 15.41
C GLY A 102 2.57 -13.27 15.00
N MET A 103 3.05 -12.90 13.81
CA MET A 103 4.40 -13.24 13.33
C MET A 103 5.48 -12.58 14.19
N PHE A 104 5.33 -11.32 14.59
CA PHE A 104 6.27 -10.63 15.49
C PHE A 104 6.32 -11.28 16.87
N LYS A 105 5.16 -11.62 17.43
CA LYS A 105 5.11 -12.35 18.73
C LYS A 105 5.76 -13.73 18.67
N ALA A 106 5.63 -14.41 17.53
CA ALA A 106 6.30 -15.71 17.32
C ALA A 106 7.83 -15.58 17.29
N THR A 107 8.39 -14.42 16.94
CA THR A 107 9.81 -14.12 17.02
C THR A 107 10.27 -13.53 18.37
N GLY A 108 9.37 -13.47 19.36
CA GLY A 108 9.66 -13.02 20.73
C GLY A 108 9.43 -11.52 20.99
N HIS A 109 8.97 -10.76 19.99
CA HIS A 109 8.71 -9.33 20.13
C HIS A 109 7.48 -9.05 20.99
N LYS A 110 7.50 -7.88 21.65
CA LYS A 110 6.39 -7.39 22.47
C LYS A 110 5.94 -6.02 21.95
N ASN A 111 4.64 -5.78 22.04
CA ASN A 111 4.10 -4.46 21.70
C ASN A 111 4.32 -3.47 22.84
N ALA A 112 4.74 -2.26 22.49
CA ALA A 112 4.77 -1.10 23.37
C ALA A 112 4.15 0.11 22.67
N TYR A 113 3.96 1.21 23.40
CA TYR A 113 3.51 2.49 22.85
C TYR A 113 4.39 3.61 23.36
N PHE A 114 4.89 4.44 22.45
CA PHE A 114 5.71 5.61 22.75
C PHE A 114 4.97 6.90 22.39
N PRO A 115 5.31 8.03 23.05
CA PRO A 115 4.60 9.29 22.83
C PRO A 115 4.60 9.76 21.37
N LEU A 116 3.47 10.36 20.96
CA LEU A 116 3.31 11.00 19.65
C LEU A 116 4.26 12.19 19.47
N PHE A 117 4.54 12.93 20.56
CA PHE A 117 5.31 14.16 20.52
C PHE A 117 6.76 13.93 20.91
N ILE A 118 7.67 14.52 20.13
CA ILE A 118 9.11 14.49 20.35
C ILE A 118 9.57 15.93 20.66
N PRO A 119 10.26 16.19 21.77
CA PRO A 119 10.87 17.50 22.03
C PRO A 119 11.86 17.87 20.92
N LEU A 120 11.85 19.13 20.46
CA LEU A 120 12.75 19.60 19.40
C LEU A 120 14.23 19.38 19.77
N SER A 121 14.59 19.54 21.06
CA SER A 121 15.93 19.30 21.56
C SER A 121 16.45 17.88 21.36
N HIS A 122 15.55 16.89 21.29
CA HIS A 122 15.95 15.50 20.99
C HIS A 122 16.35 15.34 19.53
N LEU A 123 15.60 15.93 18.58
CA LEU A 123 15.97 15.91 17.17
C LEU A 123 17.26 16.67 16.87
N GLN A 124 17.52 17.78 17.60
CA GLN A 124 18.75 18.54 17.44
C GLN A 124 20.02 17.75 17.79
N LYS A 125 19.92 16.79 18.73
CA LYS A 125 21.04 15.90 19.06
C LYS A 125 21.37 14.90 17.95
N GLU A 126 20.43 14.64 17.09
CA GLU A 126 20.54 13.70 15.98
C GLU A 126 20.62 14.43 14.63
N ALA A 127 20.83 15.77 14.62
CA ALA A 127 20.72 16.61 13.42
C ALA A 127 21.54 16.09 12.25
N ASP A 128 22.71 15.51 12.49
CA ASP A 128 23.57 14.91 11.45
C ASP A 128 22.97 13.63 10.81
N HIS A 129 21.99 12.99 11.48
CA HIS A 129 21.29 11.78 11.01
C HIS A 129 19.86 12.06 10.52
N VAL A 130 19.30 13.24 10.81
CA VAL A 130 17.89 13.58 10.60
C VAL A 130 17.67 14.47 9.37
N GLU A 131 18.72 14.88 8.65
CA GLU A 131 18.59 15.77 7.47
C GLU A 131 17.51 15.34 6.46
N GLY A 132 17.25 14.03 6.32
CA GLY A 132 16.22 13.49 5.43
C GLY A 132 14.78 13.64 5.94
N PHE A 133 14.54 13.86 7.24
CA PHE A 133 13.20 13.93 7.85
C PHE A 133 12.88 15.31 8.45
N ALA A 134 13.88 16.12 8.76
CA ALA A 134 13.71 17.35 9.51
C ALA A 134 12.91 18.43 8.76
N THR A 135 12.87 18.38 7.44
CA THR A 135 12.26 19.43 6.60
C THR A 135 10.74 19.29 6.44
N GLU A 136 10.17 18.12 6.73
CA GLU A 136 8.76 17.80 6.46
C GLU A 136 8.01 17.35 7.72
N CYS A 137 8.23 18.04 8.86
CA CYS A 137 7.61 17.71 10.14
C CYS A 137 6.45 18.64 10.47
N ALA A 138 5.43 18.13 11.16
CA ALA A 138 4.42 18.93 11.82
C ALA A 138 4.93 19.38 13.19
N VAL A 139 4.89 20.69 13.45
CA VAL A 139 5.43 21.31 14.66
C VAL A 139 4.31 21.89 15.51
N VAL A 140 4.25 21.51 16.79
CA VAL A 140 3.31 22.02 17.77
C VAL A 140 4.00 23.10 18.60
N THR A 141 3.49 24.33 18.53
CA THR A 141 4.08 25.51 19.16
C THR A 141 3.25 26.09 20.30
N HIS A 142 1.97 25.69 20.42
CA HIS A 142 1.02 26.18 21.41
C HIS A 142 0.24 25.04 22.05
N HIS A 143 -0.20 25.22 23.30
CA HIS A 143 -0.92 24.16 24.03
C HIS A 143 -2.41 24.44 24.25
N ARG A 144 -2.92 25.61 23.82
CA ARG A 144 -4.35 25.97 23.97
C ARG A 144 -4.82 26.93 22.88
N LEU A 145 -6.12 27.12 22.83
CA LEU A 145 -6.77 28.15 22.01
C LEU A 145 -7.38 29.21 22.93
N GLU A 146 -7.33 30.48 22.52
CA GLU A 146 -8.03 31.59 23.15
C GLU A 146 -8.99 32.25 22.17
N LYS A 147 -10.10 32.80 22.70
CA LYS A 147 -11.10 33.51 21.91
C LYS A 147 -10.74 34.99 21.86
N THR A 148 -10.60 35.57 20.68
CA THR A 148 -10.39 37.00 20.49
C THR A 148 -11.67 37.80 20.82
N ALA A 149 -11.56 39.11 20.90
CA ALA A 149 -12.71 39.99 21.09
C ALA A 149 -13.76 39.86 19.98
N GLU A 150 -13.33 39.52 18.76
CA GLU A 150 -14.18 39.26 17.58
C GLU A 150 -14.75 37.82 17.53
N GLY A 151 -14.47 37.01 18.55
CA GLY A 151 -14.99 35.67 18.68
C GLY A 151 -14.21 34.60 17.91
N LYS A 152 -13.06 34.91 17.31
CA LYS A 152 -12.19 33.93 16.62
C LYS A 152 -11.33 33.17 17.60
N LEU A 153 -11.12 31.87 17.35
CA LEU A 153 -10.16 31.05 18.07
C LEU A 153 -8.75 31.23 17.46
N VAL A 154 -7.78 31.54 18.29
CA VAL A 154 -6.37 31.68 17.91
C VAL A 154 -5.49 30.82 18.82
N PRO A 155 -4.34 30.32 18.32
CA PRO A 155 -3.36 29.65 19.16
C PRO A 155 -2.89 30.56 20.30
N ALA A 156 -2.80 30.02 21.51
CA ALA A 156 -2.35 30.73 22.71
C ALA A 156 -1.56 29.78 23.63
N GLY A 157 -0.84 30.37 24.56
CA GLY A 157 0.02 29.61 25.45
C GLY A 157 1.16 28.94 24.69
N ALA A 158 2.07 29.76 24.17
CA ALA A 158 3.27 29.25 23.50
C ALA A 158 4.03 28.27 24.40
N LEU A 159 4.47 27.15 23.81
CA LEU A 159 5.35 26.21 24.50
C LEU A 159 6.74 26.81 24.67
N ASN A 160 7.39 26.53 25.79
CA ASN A 160 8.79 26.91 26.00
C ASN A 160 9.72 26.24 25.01
N GLU A 161 9.39 24.99 24.62
CA GLU A 161 10.07 24.21 23.60
C GLU A 161 9.02 23.65 22.63
N PRO A 162 9.18 23.84 21.31
CA PRO A 162 8.31 23.24 20.33
C PRO A 162 8.36 21.70 20.40
N LEU A 163 7.23 21.06 20.09
CA LEU A 163 7.12 19.62 19.98
C LEU A 163 6.93 19.23 18.53
N ILE A 164 7.56 18.14 18.12
CA ILE A 164 7.42 17.58 16.78
C ILE A 164 6.43 16.42 16.85
N VAL A 165 5.46 16.39 15.96
CA VAL A 165 4.65 15.19 15.74
C VAL A 165 5.53 14.16 15.05
N ARG A 166 5.73 13.00 15.65
CA ARG A 166 6.71 11.99 15.20
C ARG A 166 6.62 11.68 13.71
N PRO A 167 7.67 11.87 12.92
CA PRO A 167 7.78 11.37 11.55
C PRO A 167 8.29 9.91 11.51
N THR A 168 8.94 9.50 12.59
CA THR A 168 9.46 8.17 12.94
C THR A 168 9.81 8.20 14.44
N SER A 169 10.08 7.07 15.07
CA SER A 169 10.18 7.00 16.54
C SER A 169 11.57 6.68 17.06
N GLU A 170 12.61 6.54 16.24
CA GLU A 170 13.98 6.23 16.68
C GLU A 170 14.43 7.14 17.82
N THR A 171 14.23 8.44 17.67
CA THR A 171 14.65 9.46 18.64
C THR A 171 13.99 9.30 20.02
N ILE A 172 12.66 9.16 20.05
CA ILE A 172 11.94 9.06 21.33
C ILE A 172 12.13 7.68 21.98
N ILE A 173 12.26 6.64 21.18
CA ILE A 173 12.55 5.28 21.63
C ILE A 173 13.97 5.18 22.14
N GLY A 174 14.94 5.74 21.42
CA GLY A 174 16.35 5.78 21.84
C GLY A 174 16.52 6.44 23.20
N ALA A 175 15.91 7.60 23.43
CA ALA A 175 15.91 8.29 24.72
C ALA A 175 15.25 7.46 25.84
N THR A 176 14.34 6.55 25.51
CA THR A 176 13.72 5.62 26.45
C THR A 176 14.63 4.44 26.74
N TYR A 177 15.24 3.84 25.70
CA TYR A 177 16.15 2.72 25.85
C TYR A 177 17.39 3.09 26.66
N ALA A 178 17.90 4.31 26.53
CA ALA A 178 18.97 4.83 27.37
C ALA A 178 18.68 4.75 28.88
N LYS A 179 17.40 4.72 29.27
CA LYS A 179 16.97 4.55 30.68
C LYS A 179 16.70 3.10 31.06
N TRP A 180 16.36 2.26 30.07
CA TRP A 180 15.99 0.86 30.33
C TRP A 180 17.19 -0.06 30.30
N VAL A 181 18.25 0.31 29.58
CA VAL A 181 19.45 -0.51 29.38
C VAL A 181 20.56 0.01 30.29
N SER A 182 21.06 -0.85 31.15
CA SER A 182 22.23 -0.60 32.01
C SER A 182 23.22 -1.74 32.02
N SER A 183 22.79 -2.96 31.70
CA SER A 183 23.58 -4.19 31.73
C SER A 183 23.26 -5.05 30.51
N TYR A 184 24.20 -5.90 30.10
CA TYR A 184 23.97 -6.93 29.08
C TYR A 184 22.76 -7.83 29.37
N ARG A 185 22.33 -7.91 30.64
CA ARG A 185 21.14 -8.69 31.07
C ARG A 185 19.83 -8.06 30.66
N ASP A 186 19.84 -6.76 30.32
CA ASP A 186 18.66 -6.03 29.85
C ASP A 186 18.46 -6.22 28.33
N LEU A 187 19.41 -6.87 27.66
CA LEU A 187 19.42 -7.12 26.21
C LEU A 187 19.12 -8.61 25.89
N PRO A 188 18.52 -8.92 24.75
CA PRO A 188 18.01 -7.95 23.76
C PRO A 188 16.68 -7.28 24.20
N ILE A 189 16.46 -6.04 23.76
CA ILE A 189 15.14 -5.42 23.77
C ILE A 189 14.50 -5.66 22.39
N LEU A 190 13.33 -6.29 22.38
CA LEU A 190 12.58 -6.64 21.16
C LEU A 190 11.19 -6.02 21.23
N ILE A 191 11.02 -4.83 20.67
CA ILE A 191 9.79 -4.05 20.77
C ILE A 191 9.23 -3.74 19.37
N ASN A 192 7.91 -3.86 19.27
CA ASN A 192 7.08 -3.42 18.16
C ASN A 192 6.10 -2.35 18.63
N GLN A 193 5.79 -1.39 17.77
CA GLN A 193 4.76 -0.37 17.98
C GLN A 193 3.82 -0.29 16.79
N TRP A 194 2.51 -0.35 17.05
CA TRP A 194 1.47 0.03 16.09
C TRP A 194 1.07 1.46 16.35
N ALA A 195 1.21 2.32 15.36
CA ALA A 195 1.08 3.75 15.56
C ALA A 195 0.74 4.49 14.25
N ASN A 196 0.51 5.80 14.36
CA ASN A 196 0.52 6.72 13.24
C ASN A 196 1.81 7.55 13.27
N VAL A 197 2.17 8.09 12.12
CA VAL A 197 3.23 9.09 11.94
C VAL A 197 2.77 10.17 10.98
N VAL A 198 3.41 11.35 11.06
CA VAL A 198 3.12 12.49 10.20
C VAL A 198 4.38 12.89 9.44
N ARG A 199 4.32 12.85 8.11
CA ARG A 199 5.34 13.35 7.18
C ARG A 199 4.65 14.29 6.21
N TRP A 200 5.01 15.56 6.16
CA TRP A 200 4.29 16.58 5.42
C TRP A 200 4.39 16.38 3.90
N GLU A 201 3.52 15.55 3.34
CA GLU A 201 3.54 15.16 1.93
C GLU A 201 2.83 16.21 1.05
N MET A 202 3.52 16.67 0.01
CA MET A 202 2.99 17.70 -0.91
C MET A 202 2.15 17.13 -2.05
N ARG A 203 2.30 15.84 -2.38
CA ARG A 203 1.60 15.16 -3.47
C ARG A 203 0.91 13.89 -2.97
N PRO A 204 -0.14 14.03 -2.15
CA PRO A 204 -0.76 12.87 -1.51
C PRO A 204 -1.45 11.94 -2.52
N ARG A 205 -1.36 10.64 -2.22
CA ARG A 205 -2.12 9.57 -2.88
C ARG A 205 -2.58 8.60 -1.82
N LEU A 206 -3.88 8.30 -1.78
CA LEU A 206 -4.48 7.41 -0.78
C LEU A 206 -3.67 6.11 -0.64
N PHE A 207 -3.37 5.70 0.59
CA PHE A 207 -2.53 4.59 1.00
C PHE A 207 -1.06 4.61 0.55
N LEU A 208 -0.70 5.21 -0.57
CA LEU A 208 0.66 5.19 -1.11
C LEU A 208 1.56 6.27 -0.53
N ARG A 209 1.00 7.49 -0.43
CA ARG A 209 1.71 8.70 0.02
C ARG A 209 0.70 9.64 0.65
N THR A 210 0.63 9.66 1.96
CA THR A 210 -0.24 10.56 2.74
C THR A 210 0.57 11.27 3.81
N ALA A 211 0.11 12.44 4.24
CA ALA A 211 0.78 13.20 5.28
C ALA A 211 0.72 12.48 6.63
N GLU A 212 -0.43 11.88 6.93
CA GLU A 212 -0.60 10.98 8.07
C GLU A 212 -0.89 9.57 7.55
N PHE A 213 -0.29 8.55 8.17
CA PHE A 213 -0.57 7.15 7.87
C PHE A 213 -0.37 6.25 9.08
N LEU A 214 -1.07 5.13 9.08
CA LEU A 214 -0.86 4.06 10.05
C LEU A 214 0.28 3.16 9.58
N TRP A 215 1.06 2.71 10.55
CA TRP A 215 2.16 1.81 10.29
C TRP A 215 2.46 0.91 11.49
N GLN A 216 3.38 0.03 11.29
CA GLN A 216 4.09 -0.72 12.28
C GLN A 216 5.55 -0.31 12.20
N GLU A 217 6.17 -0.14 13.34
CA GLU A 217 7.62 0.06 13.48
C GLU A 217 8.15 -0.83 14.60
N GLY A 218 9.20 -1.57 14.29
CA GLY A 218 9.93 -2.32 15.30
C GLY A 218 11.25 -1.65 15.60
N HIS A 219 11.65 -1.70 16.85
CA HIS A 219 12.90 -1.15 17.34
C HIS A 219 13.53 -2.13 18.31
N THR A 220 14.78 -2.50 18.06
CA THR A 220 15.47 -3.46 18.91
C THR A 220 16.83 -2.96 19.35
N ALA A 221 17.31 -3.48 20.47
CA ALA A 221 18.66 -3.23 20.96
C ALA A 221 19.31 -4.54 21.38
N HIS A 222 20.58 -4.73 21.03
CA HIS A 222 21.33 -5.97 21.15
C HIS A 222 22.69 -5.75 21.79
N GLU A 223 23.24 -6.82 22.40
CA GLU A 223 24.59 -6.81 22.99
C GLU A 223 25.67 -6.78 21.89
N THR A 224 25.46 -7.48 20.78
CA THR A 224 26.47 -7.67 19.73
C THR A 224 25.97 -7.24 18.35
N GLU A 225 26.93 -6.93 17.48
CA GLU A 225 26.66 -6.65 16.06
C GLU A 225 25.98 -7.83 15.38
N ALA A 226 26.49 -9.03 15.62
CA ALA A 226 25.97 -10.25 15.00
C ALA A 226 24.48 -10.48 15.32
N GLU A 227 24.07 -10.28 16.58
CA GLU A 227 22.66 -10.37 16.99
C GLU A 227 21.77 -9.33 16.27
N ALA A 228 22.26 -8.10 16.13
CA ALA A 228 21.52 -7.04 15.46
C ALA A 228 21.40 -7.29 13.94
N VAL A 229 22.43 -7.82 13.30
CA VAL A 229 22.38 -8.21 11.88
C VAL A 229 21.41 -9.36 11.68
N GLU A 230 21.50 -10.42 12.51
CA GLU A 230 20.54 -11.55 12.47
C GLU A 230 19.09 -11.07 12.64
N GLU A 231 18.85 -10.14 13.56
CA GLU A 231 17.54 -9.56 13.78
C GLU A 231 17.03 -8.79 12.57
N THR A 232 17.90 -7.99 11.93
CA THR A 232 17.56 -7.24 10.71
C THR A 232 17.13 -8.17 9.58
N GLU A 233 17.85 -9.26 9.38
CA GLU A 233 17.56 -10.28 8.35
C GLU A 233 16.28 -11.06 8.68
N LYS A 234 16.12 -11.47 9.94
CA LYS A 234 14.93 -12.18 10.44
C LYS A 234 13.64 -11.37 10.17
N MET A 235 13.65 -10.08 10.47
CA MET A 235 12.47 -9.24 10.29
C MET A 235 12.18 -8.94 8.81
N LEU A 236 13.21 -8.86 7.97
CA LEU A 236 13.01 -8.84 6.52
C LEU A 236 12.33 -10.12 6.02
N GLY A 237 12.76 -11.30 6.52
CA GLY A 237 12.14 -12.59 6.19
C GLY A 237 10.68 -12.69 6.64
N VAL A 238 10.32 -12.07 7.78
CA VAL A 238 8.92 -11.94 8.21
C VAL A 238 8.11 -11.15 7.18
N TYR A 239 8.62 -10.03 6.70
CA TYR A 239 7.94 -9.20 5.69
C TYR A 239 7.83 -9.90 4.34
N GLU A 240 8.87 -10.60 3.91
CA GLU A 240 8.85 -11.40 2.68
C GLU A 240 7.77 -12.49 2.75
N THR A 241 7.75 -13.25 3.85
CA THR A 241 6.75 -14.29 4.10
C THR A 241 5.33 -13.70 4.12
N PHE A 242 5.14 -12.55 4.78
CA PHE A 242 3.86 -11.88 4.80
C PHE A 242 3.40 -11.44 3.41
N ALA A 243 4.30 -10.82 2.63
CA ALA A 243 3.99 -10.38 1.28
C ALA A 243 3.60 -11.55 0.37
N ARG A 244 4.39 -12.63 0.38
CA ARG A 244 4.18 -13.80 -0.47
C ARG A 244 2.96 -14.62 -0.03
N ASP A 245 2.90 -15.02 1.23
CA ASP A 245 1.94 -16.03 1.68
C ASP A 245 0.58 -15.45 2.04
N TYR A 246 0.53 -14.18 2.46
CA TYR A 246 -0.71 -13.54 2.88
C TYR A 246 -1.22 -12.52 1.86
N LEU A 247 -0.35 -11.69 1.30
CA LEU A 247 -0.76 -10.72 0.28
C LEU A 247 -0.72 -11.30 -1.14
N ALA A 248 -0.19 -12.52 -1.34
CA ALA A 248 0.02 -13.14 -2.65
C ALA A 248 0.88 -12.27 -3.60
N ILE A 249 1.84 -11.51 -3.05
CA ILE A 249 2.71 -10.60 -3.80
C ILE A 249 4.13 -11.13 -3.78
N PRO A 250 4.68 -11.51 -4.94
CA PRO A 250 6.08 -11.89 -5.06
C PRO A 250 6.97 -10.64 -4.91
N VAL A 251 7.93 -10.70 -4.01
CA VAL A 251 8.88 -9.60 -3.76
C VAL A 251 10.30 -10.03 -4.09
N LEU A 252 11.17 -9.04 -4.35
CA LEU A 252 12.61 -9.20 -4.38
C LEU A 252 13.18 -8.67 -3.07
N THR A 253 14.05 -9.45 -2.44
CA THR A 253 14.79 -9.05 -1.24
C THR A 253 16.20 -8.57 -1.61
N GLY A 254 16.68 -7.55 -0.93
CA GLY A 254 18.03 -7.04 -1.17
C GLY A 254 18.40 -5.85 -0.31
N GLU A 255 19.65 -5.42 -0.46
CA GLU A 255 20.19 -4.24 0.20
C GLU A 255 20.00 -2.99 -0.66
N LYS A 256 19.72 -1.85 -0.05
CA LYS A 256 19.69 -0.53 -0.70
C LYS A 256 21.10 -0.06 -1.02
N SER A 257 21.24 0.67 -2.13
CA SER A 257 22.43 1.45 -2.39
C SER A 257 22.65 2.50 -1.29
N GLU A 258 23.85 3.02 -1.17
CA GLU A 258 24.18 4.02 -0.15
C GLU A 258 23.29 5.27 -0.26
N SER A 259 22.99 5.71 -1.49
CA SER A 259 22.16 6.89 -1.76
C SER A 259 20.66 6.69 -1.47
N GLU A 260 20.17 5.44 -1.45
CA GLU A 260 18.76 5.08 -1.16
C GLU A 260 18.60 4.46 0.25
N ARG A 261 19.66 4.43 1.04
CA ARG A 261 19.69 3.92 2.41
C ARG A 261 18.89 4.81 3.35
N PHE A 262 18.32 4.23 4.40
CA PHE A 262 17.71 4.99 5.48
C PHE A 262 18.75 5.89 6.16
N PRO A 263 18.49 7.20 6.33
CA PRO A 263 19.44 8.12 6.95
C PRO A 263 19.88 7.62 8.34
N GLY A 264 21.19 7.56 8.57
CA GLY A 264 21.77 7.07 9.83
C GLY A 264 21.89 5.55 9.95
N ALA A 265 21.32 4.75 9.04
CA ALA A 265 21.54 3.31 9.04
C ALA A 265 22.90 2.93 8.43
N VAL A 266 23.51 1.86 8.94
CA VAL A 266 24.70 1.23 8.35
C VAL A 266 24.32 0.42 7.11
N ARG A 267 23.20 -0.34 7.19
CA ARG A 267 22.61 -1.08 6.07
C ARG A 267 21.09 -0.94 6.11
N THR A 268 20.49 -0.92 4.94
CA THR A 268 19.05 -0.96 4.78
C THR A 268 18.65 -2.10 3.85
N TYR A 269 17.89 -3.03 4.36
CA TYR A 269 17.30 -4.12 3.58
C TYR A 269 15.87 -3.80 3.23
N CYS A 270 15.39 -4.31 2.10
CA CYS A 270 14.04 -4.04 1.62
C CYS A 270 13.42 -5.23 0.92
N ILE A 271 12.10 -5.21 0.88
CA ILE A 271 11.30 -6.02 -0.03
C ILE A 271 10.70 -5.10 -1.10
N GLU A 272 10.94 -5.42 -2.37
CA GLU A 272 10.47 -4.66 -3.54
C GLU A 272 9.48 -5.48 -4.34
N ALA A 273 8.28 -4.93 -4.55
CA ALA A 273 7.26 -5.54 -5.38
C ALA A 273 7.18 -4.84 -6.75
N MET A 274 6.79 -5.58 -7.79
CA MET A 274 6.36 -5.01 -9.05
C MET A 274 4.84 -4.92 -9.09
N VAL A 275 4.31 -3.76 -9.49
CA VAL A 275 2.87 -3.56 -9.68
C VAL A 275 2.52 -3.47 -11.16
N GLN A 276 1.21 -3.50 -11.49
CA GLN A 276 0.75 -3.75 -12.86
C GLN A 276 1.14 -2.67 -13.89
N ASP A 277 1.53 -1.46 -13.47
CA ASP A 277 2.13 -0.47 -14.35
C ASP A 277 3.67 -0.62 -14.50
N ARG A 278 4.20 -1.78 -14.09
CA ARG A 278 5.61 -2.18 -14.17
C ARG A 278 6.57 -1.34 -13.33
N LYS A 279 6.06 -0.54 -12.40
CA LYS A 279 6.90 0.18 -11.45
C LYS A 279 7.17 -0.66 -10.22
N ALA A 280 8.28 -0.33 -9.55
CA ALA A 280 8.60 -0.85 -8.25
C ALA A 280 7.83 -0.12 -7.15
N ILE A 281 7.51 -0.85 -6.09
CA ILE A 281 7.06 -0.29 -4.83
C ILE A 281 7.79 -0.97 -3.68
N GLN A 282 8.39 -0.15 -2.81
CA GLN A 282 8.98 -0.62 -1.57
C GLN A 282 7.85 -1.03 -0.61
N ALA A 283 7.74 -2.31 -0.35
CA ALA A 283 6.67 -2.89 0.47
C ALA A 283 7.04 -3.01 1.95
N GLY A 284 8.33 -2.99 2.29
CA GLY A 284 8.81 -3.01 3.67
C GLY A 284 10.33 -2.83 3.72
N THR A 285 10.84 -2.40 4.89
CA THR A 285 12.27 -2.20 5.14
C THR A 285 12.69 -2.72 6.49
N SER A 286 13.93 -3.17 6.58
CA SER A 286 14.61 -3.54 7.82
C SER A 286 16.00 -2.93 7.83
N HIS A 287 16.32 -2.20 8.91
CA HIS A 287 17.51 -1.36 8.99
C HIS A 287 18.44 -1.88 10.07
N PHE A 288 19.67 -2.21 9.71
CA PHE A 288 20.77 -2.34 10.65
C PHE A 288 21.31 -0.94 10.93
N LEU A 289 21.04 -0.39 12.11
CA LEU A 289 21.42 0.97 12.51
C LEU A 289 22.84 1.02 13.07
N GLY A 290 23.44 -0.16 13.31
CA GLY A 290 24.74 -0.23 13.98
C GLY A 290 24.65 0.37 15.39
N GLN A 291 25.63 1.24 15.72
CA GLN A 291 25.65 2.00 16.96
C GLN A 291 25.33 3.48 16.78
N ASN A 292 24.94 3.92 15.59
CA ASN A 292 24.79 5.37 15.30
C ASN A 292 23.73 5.99 16.20
N PHE A 293 22.52 5.46 16.21
CA PHE A 293 21.43 5.94 17.08
C PHE A 293 21.70 5.66 18.56
N ALA A 294 22.37 4.54 18.88
CA ALA A 294 22.73 4.25 20.26
C ALA A 294 23.73 5.25 20.83
N LYS A 295 24.69 5.71 20.01
CA LYS A 295 25.62 6.78 20.41
C LYS A 295 24.92 8.13 20.54
N ALA A 296 24.05 8.50 19.60
CA ALA A 296 23.31 9.75 19.64
C ALA A 296 22.37 9.84 20.86
N SER A 297 21.71 8.74 21.23
CA SER A 297 20.80 8.65 22.36
C SER A 297 21.44 8.21 23.67
N ASP A 298 22.74 7.89 23.67
CA ASP A 298 23.52 7.38 24.81
C ASP A 298 22.98 6.06 25.41
N ILE A 299 22.59 5.11 24.55
CA ILE A 299 22.16 3.76 24.94
C ILE A 299 23.39 2.94 25.29
N LYS A 300 23.75 2.86 26.56
CA LYS A 300 24.96 2.19 27.09
C LYS A 300 24.61 1.06 28.05
N PHE A 301 25.44 0.05 28.08
CA PHE A 301 25.35 -1.04 29.03
C PHE A 301 26.73 -1.51 29.48
N GLN A 302 26.77 -2.11 30.70
CA GLN A 302 27.93 -2.83 31.14
C GLN A 302 27.93 -4.24 30.54
N GLY A 303 28.96 -4.50 29.73
CA GLY A 303 29.18 -5.80 29.09
C GLY A 303 29.57 -6.90 30.07
N ARG A 304 29.70 -8.14 29.57
CA ARG A 304 30.11 -9.33 30.34
C ARG A 304 31.55 -9.20 30.86
N ASP A 305 32.36 -8.40 30.20
CA ASP A 305 33.74 -8.08 30.54
C ASP A 305 33.88 -6.92 31.55
N GLY A 306 32.76 -6.36 32.00
CA GLY A 306 32.70 -5.22 32.90
C GLY A 306 32.93 -3.85 32.23
N GLN A 307 33.19 -3.82 30.93
CA GLN A 307 33.35 -2.56 30.18
C GLN A 307 32.01 -1.96 29.80
N VAL A 308 31.95 -0.62 29.74
CA VAL A 308 30.78 0.11 29.26
C VAL A 308 30.87 0.26 27.74
N GLN A 309 29.81 -0.14 27.03
CA GLN A 309 29.75 -0.07 25.58
C GLN A 309 28.34 0.36 25.14
N HIS A 310 28.23 0.83 23.87
CA HIS A 310 26.96 1.16 23.28
C HIS A 310 26.27 -0.08 22.72
N ALA A 311 24.94 -0.12 22.79
CA ALA A 311 24.13 -1.17 22.18
C ALA A 311 24.19 -1.12 20.65
N TRP A 312 23.91 -2.25 20.02
CA TRP A 312 23.65 -2.37 18.59
C TRP A 312 22.15 -2.32 18.36
N THR A 313 21.70 -1.53 17.41
CA THR A 313 20.26 -1.26 17.23
C THR A 313 19.78 -1.59 15.83
N THR A 314 18.49 -1.94 15.74
CA THR A 314 17.78 -2.11 14.48
C THR A 314 16.47 -1.35 14.50
N SER A 315 15.94 -1.02 13.31
CA SER A 315 14.55 -0.62 13.14
C SER A 315 13.98 -1.24 11.87
N TRP A 316 12.68 -1.52 11.86
CA TRP A 316 12.02 -2.16 10.73
C TRP A 316 10.54 -1.77 10.69
N GLY A 317 9.97 -1.63 9.47
CA GLY A 317 8.63 -1.10 9.35
C GLY A 317 7.90 -1.40 8.05
N VAL A 318 6.57 -1.48 8.18
CA VAL A 318 5.60 -1.49 7.09
C VAL A 318 4.41 -0.60 7.42
N SER A 319 3.70 -0.12 6.41
CA SER A 319 2.59 0.82 6.59
C SER A 319 1.35 0.39 5.80
N THR A 320 0.28 1.16 5.93
CA THR A 320 -0.92 1.05 5.08
C THR A 320 -0.64 1.13 3.58
N ARG A 321 0.60 1.46 3.16
CA ARG A 321 1.06 1.31 1.76
C ARG A 321 0.88 -0.12 1.24
N LEU A 322 0.90 -1.14 2.10
CA LEU A 322 0.63 -2.52 1.72
C LEU A 322 -0.77 -2.71 1.11
N ILE A 323 -1.77 -1.94 1.56
CA ILE A 323 -3.11 -1.93 0.94
C ILE A 323 -3.02 -1.39 -0.49
N GLY A 324 -2.31 -0.27 -0.68
CA GLY A 324 -2.07 0.29 -2.01
C GLY A 324 -1.32 -0.68 -2.93
N THR A 325 -0.31 -1.36 -2.40
CA THR A 325 0.46 -2.38 -3.14
C THR A 325 -0.45 -3.55 -3.56
N LEU A 326 -1.30 -4.05 -2.66
CA LEU A 326 -2.27 -5.11 -2.94
C LEU A 326 -3.24 -4.71 -4.07
N ILE A 327 -3.79 -3.48 -4.01
CA ILE A 327 -4.68 -2.97 -5.07
C ILE A 327 -3.97 -2.94 -6.41
N MET A 328 -2.76 -2.40 -6.46
CA MET A 328 -1.99 -2.27 -7.69
C MET A 328 -1.44 -3.60 -8.22
N ALA A 329 -1.27 -4.61 -7.35
CA ALA A 329 -0.82 -5.94 -7.76
C ALA A 329 -1.96 -6.80 -8.30
N HIS A 330 -3.13 -6.76 -7.67
CA HIS A 330 -4.21 -7.72 -7.94
C HIS A 330 -5.48 -7.12 -8.53
N GLY A 331 -5.75 -5.81 -8.32
CA GLY A 331 -6.96 -5.16 -8.80
C GLY A 331 -7.12 -5.27 -10.31
N ASP A 332 -8.37 -5.23 -10.76
CA ASP A 332 -8.74 -5.22 -12.18
C ASP A 332 -9.68 -4.03 -12.50
N ASP A 333 -10.21 -3.99 -13.71
CA ASP A 333 -11.10 -2.90 -14.14
C ASP A 333 -12.53 -3.02 -13.57
N ASP A 334 -12.75 -4.00 -12.68
CA ASP A 334 -13.99 -4.17 -11.92
C ASP A 334 -13.82 -3.87 -10.42
N GLY A 335 -12.59 -3.64 -9.95
CA GLY A 335 -12.30 -3.25 -8.57
C GLY A 335 -11.11 -3.97 -7.95
N VAL A 336 -11.03 -3.97 -6.61
CA VAL A 336 -9.97 -4.69 -5.90
C VAL A 336 -10.19 -6.21 -5.93
N ILE A 337 -9.10 -6.97 -5.85
CA ILE A 337 -9.13 -8.42 -5.57
C ILE A 337 -8.35 -8.64 -4.29
N ILE A 338 -9.03 -9.06 -3.22
CA ILE A 338 -8.40 -9.26 -1.93
C ILE A 338 -7.98 -10.71 -1.76
N PRO A 339 -6.70 -11.01 -1.48
CA PRO A 339 -6.27 -12.36 -1.17
C PRO A 339 -7.01 -12.93 0.05
N PRO A 340 -7.50 -14.18 -0.01
CA PRO A 340 -8.30 -14.80 1.05
C PRO A 340 -7.70 -14.76 2.45
N ARG A 341 -6.36 -14.85 2.56
CA ARG A 341 -5.64 -14.84 3.84
C ARG A 341 -5.83 -13.54 4.62
N VAL A 342 -6.01 -12.41 3.92
CA VAL A 342 -6.19 -11.07 4.53
C VAL A 342 -7.59 -10.47 4.28
N ALA A 343 -8.49 -11.16 3.60
CA ALA A 343 -9.83 -10.65 3.34
C ALA A 343 -10.62 -10.47 4.65
N PRO A 344 -11.23 -9.31 4.91
CA PRO A 344 -12.11 -9.12 6.07
C PRO A 344 -13.28 -10.12 6.09
N SER A 345 -13.92 -10.32 4.94
CA SER A 345 -14.92 -11.36 4.70
C SER A 345 -14.43 -12.22 3.54
N GLN A 346 -14.28 -13.53 3.76
CA GLN A 346 -13.81 -14.49 2.75
C GLN A 346 -14.95 -14.95 1.86
N VAL A 347 -16.14 -15.03 2.44
CA VAL A 347 -17.38 -15.39 1.76
C VAL A 347 -18.45 -14.34 2.05
N VAL A 348 -19.12 -13.88 1.00
CA VAL A 348 -20.29 -13.02 1.15
C VAL A 348 -21.51 -13.73 0.56
N ILE A 349 -22.54 -13.90 1.39
CA ILE A 349 -23.81 -14.48 0.98
C ILE A 349 -24.73 -13.33 0.56
N LEU A 350 -25.30 -13.48 -0.63
CA LEU A 350 -26.23 -12.54 -1.26
C LEU A 350 -27.64 -13.17 -1.31
N PRO A 351 -28.51 -12.89 -0.32
CA PRO A 351 -29.90 -13.30 -0.38
C PRO A 351 -30.61 -12.64 -1.56
N ILE A 352 -31.18 -13.43 -2.46
CA ILE A 352 -31.95 -12.98 -3.62
C ILE A 352 -33.43 -13.07 -3.29
N THR A 353 -34.04 -11.94 -2.98
CA THR A 353 -35.42 -11.83 -2.48
C THR A 353 -36.33 -11.08 -3.47
N PRO A 354 -36.74 -11.72 -4.58
CA PRO A 354 -37.49 -11.05 -5.64
C PRO A 354 -38.91 -10.61 -5.20
N LYS A 355 -39.41 -11.22 -4.13
CA LYS A 355 -40.73 -10.93 -3.58
C LYS A 355 -40.68 -10.85 -2.05
N PRO A 356 -41.42 -9.93 -1.41
CA PRO A 356 -41.43 -9.80 0.05
C PRO A 356 -41.76 -11.09 0.79
N GLU A 357 -42.69 -11.89 0.23
CA GLU A 357 -43.18 -13.13 0.84
C GLU A 357 -42.11 -14.21 0.97
N THR A 358 -41.10 -14.19 0.08
CA THR A 358 -39.99 -15.17 0.10
C THR A 358 -38.86 -14.73 0.96
N ARG A 359 -38.80 -13.47 1.43
CA ARG A 359 -37.67 -12.88 2.12
C ARG A 359 -37.29 -13.64 3.40
N ALA A 360 -38.26 -13.95 4.24
CA ALA A 360 -38.02 -14.61 5.52
C ALA A 360 -37.35 -15.97 5.33
N ALA A 361 -37.87 -16.80 4.42
CA ALA A 361 -37.32 -18.12 4.14
C ALA A 361 -35.90 -18.05 3.51
N VAL A 362 -35.66 -17.06 2.63
CA VAL A 362 -34.34 -16.87 2.02
C VAL A 362 -33.33 -16.41 3.06
N LEU A 363 -33.65 -15.51 3.96
CA LEU A 363 -32.76 -15.06 5.03
C LEU A 363 -32.47 -16.20 6.02
N GLU A 364 -33.47 -17.00 6.40
CA GLU A 364 -33.24 -18.18 7.25
C GLU A 364 -32.26 -19.17 6.61
N ALA A 365 -32.44 -19.48 5.31
CA ALA A 365 -31.52 -20.34 4.58
C ALA A 365 -30.12 -19.73 4.48
N ALA A 366 -30.00 -18.41 4.25
CA ALA A 366 -28.71 -17.72 4.22
C ALA A 366 -27.98 -17.75 5.58
N HIS A 367 -28.72 -17.56 6.68
CA HIS A 367 -28.17 -17.67 8.04
C HIS A 367 -27.68 -19.08 8.35
N LYS A 368 -28.44 -20.10 7.96
CA LYS A 368 -28.04 -21.50 8.11
C LYS A 368 -26.74 -21.78 7.33
N LEU A 369 -26.72 -21.41 6.06
CA LEU A 369 -25.52 -21.57 5.21
C LEU A 369 -24.31 -20.83 5.81
N ALA A 370 -24.50 -19.62 6.32
CA ALA A 370 -23.44 -18.86 6.98
C ALA A 370 -22.91 -19.57 8.23
N ALA A 371 -23.79 -20.18 9.04
CA ALA A 371 -23.37 -20.94 10.20
C ALA A 371 -22.55 -22.17 9.80
N ASP A 372 -22.98 -22.92 8.77
CA ASP A 372 -22.25 -24.09 8.26
C ASP A 372 -20.88 -23.72 7.68
N LEU A 373 -20.78 -22.59 6.97
CA LEU A 373 -19.50 -22.05 6.45
C LEU A 373 -18.57 -21.58 7.58
N ARG A 374 -19.09 -20.88 8.59
CA ARG A 374 -18.30 -20.43 9.76
C ARG A 374 -17.79 -21.57 10.60
N ALA A 375 -18.42 -22.75 10.54
CA ALA A 375 -17.93 -23.96 11.19
C ALA A 375 -16.68 -24.55 10.51
N GLN A 376 -16.41 -24.20 9.26
CA GLN A 376 -15.16 -24.57 8.56
C GLN A 376 -13.99 -23.71 9.07
N HIS A 377 -12.80 -24.30 9.07
CA HIS A 377 -11.59 -23.61 9.51
C HIS A 377 -10.59 -23.46 8.38
N TYR A 378 -10.26 -22.22 8.04
CA TYR A 378 -9.26 -21.85 7.04
C TYR A 378 -7.98 -21.38 7.72
N HIS A 379 -6.90 -22.17 7.59
CA HIS A 379 -5.62 -21.95 8.28
C HIS A 379 -5.76 -21.73 9.81
N GLY A 380 -6.62 -22.54 10.45
CA GLY A 380 -6.81 -22.51 11.91
C GLY A 380 -7.80 -21.46 12.43
N GLU A 381 -8.35 -20.59 11.57
CA GLU A 381 -9.40 -19.64 11.91
C GLU A 381 -10.74 -20.02 11.29
N PRO A 382 -11.88 -19.78 11.96
CA PRO A 382 -13.19 -19.92 11.33
C PRO A 382 -13.29 -19.11 10.03
N VAL A 383 -13.94 -19.65 9.01
CA VAL A 383 -14.20 -18.92 7.75
C VAL A 383 -15.01 -17.66 8.06
N ARG A 384 -14.52 -16.51 7.58
CA ARG A 384 -15.16 -15.20 7.78
C ARG A 384 -16.26 -15.00 6.75
N VAL A 385 -17.52 -15.02 7.22
CA VAL A 385 -18.71 -14.95 6.37
C VAL A 385 -19.55 -13.74 6.72
N GLU A 386 -19.94 -12.98 5.70
CA GLU A 386 -20.90 -11.87 5.79
C GLU A 386 -22.17 -12.20 5.01
N ILE A 387 -23.31 -11.69 5.47
CA ILE A 387 -24.61 -11.81 4.77
C ILE A 387 -25.04 -10.39 4.42
N ASP A 388 -25.26 -10.12 3.15
CA ASP A 388 -25.79 -8.81 2.71
C ASP A 388 -27.32 -8.82 2.75
N GLU A 389 -27.86 -8.48 3.90
CA GLU A 389 -29.32 -8.47 4.15
C GLU A 389 -30.04 -7.21 3.66
N ARG A 390 -29.29 -6.25 3.08
CA ARG A 390 -29.87 -5.00 2.59
C ARG A 390 -30.96 -5.29 1.57
N ASP A 391 -32.03 -4.48 1.60
CA ASP A 391 -33.11 -4.57 0.63
C ASP A 391 -32.76 -3.88 -0.69
N LEU A 392 -31.87 -4.53 -1.43
CA LEU A 392 -31.33 -4.08 -2.72
C LEU A 392 -31.41 -5.22 -3.74
N GLY A 393 -31.56 -4.87 -5.00
CA GLY A 393 -31.51 -5.86 -6.10
C GLY A 393 -30.21 -6.67 -6.10
N GLY A 394 -30.29 -7.97 -6.34
CA GLY A 394 -29.14 -8.88 -6.30
C GLY A 394 -27.96 -8.44 -7.17
N GLY A 395 -28.24 -7.89 -8.35
CA GLY A 395 -27.18 -7.34 -9.23
C GLY A 395 -26.44 -6.15 -8.63
N VAL A 396 -27.14 -5.26 -7.90
CA VAL A 396 -26.51 -4.12 -7.22
C VAL A 396 -25.59 -4.62 -6.12
N LYS A 397 -26.09 -5.51 -5.24
CA LYS A 397 -25.27 -6.13 -4.18
C LYS A 397 -24.04 -6.85 -4.77
N SER A 398 -24.24 -7.66 -5.80
CA SER A 398 -23.15 -8.41 -6.42
C SER A 398 -22.05 -7.50 -6.95
N TRP A 399 -22.40 -6.39 -7.65
CA TRP A 399 -21.41 -5.45 -8.16
C TRP A 399 -20.70 -4.64 -7.07
N GLU A 400 -21.37 -4.31 -5.99
CA GLU A 400 -20.68 -3.67 -4.85
C GLU A 400 -19.61 -4.59 -4.25
N TRP A 401 -19.93 -5.88 -4.06
CA TRP A 401 -18.99 -6.85 -3.53
C TRP A 401 -17.88 -7.25 -4.51
N ILE A 402 -18.13 -7.18 -5.82
CA ILE A 402 -17.08 -7.27 -6.85
C ILE A 402 -16.08 -6.13 -6.67
N LYS A 403 -16.56 -4.88 -6.59
CA LYS A 403 -15.69 -3.71 -6.38
C LYS A 403 -14.92 -3.79 -5.07
N LYS A 404 -15.56 -4.25 -4.00
CA LYS A 404 -14.94 -4.47 -2.67
C LYS A 404 -13.96 -5.64 -2.62
N GLY A 405 -13.98 -6.53 -3.62
CA GLY A 405 -12.98 -7.59 -3.75
C GLY A 405 -13.17 -8.81 -2.86
N ALA A 406 -14.39 -9.08 -2.39
CA ALA A 406 -14.68 -10.28 -1.60
C ALA A 406 -14.33 -11.56 -2.37
N PRO A 407 -13.49 -12.48 -1.84
CA PRO A 407 -12.98 -13.63 -2.57
C PRO A 407 -14.05 -14.54 -3.16
N ILE A 408 -15.07 -14.86 -2.36
CA ILE A 408 -16.20 -15.70 -2.77
C ILE A 408 -17.51 -14.95 -2.53
N ARG A 409 -18.40 -14.98 -3.52
CA ARG A 409 -19.79 -14.55 -3.38
C ARG A 409 -20.70 -15.75 -3.63
N ILE A 410 -21.70 -15.94 -2.77
CA ILE A 410 -22.69 -17.00 -2.88
C ILE A 410 -24.07 -16.36 -2.96
N GLU A 411 -24.76 -16.55 -4.08
CA GLU A 411 -26.16 -16.17 -4.23
C GLU A 411 -27.07 -17.32 -3.80
N ILE A 412 -28.13 -17.00 -3.05
CA ILE A 412 -29.15 -17.95 -2.63
C ILE A 412 -30.53 -17.29 -2.74
N GLY A 413 -31.44 -17.93 -3.46
CA GLY A 413 -32.79 -17.48 -3.67
C GLY A 413 -33.81 -18.61 -3.52
N PRO A 414 -35.12 -18.37 -3.76
CA PRO A 414 -36.17 -19.38 -3.56
C PRO A 414 -35.94 -20.67 -4.38
N ARG A 415 -35.46 -20.54 -5.63
CA ARG A 415 -35.19 -21.72 -6.49
C ARG A 415 -34.00 -22.54 -5.98
N ASP A 416 -33.01 -21.86 -5.45
CA ASP A 416 -31.82 -22.51 -4.90
C ASP A 416 -32.16 -23.29 -3.63
N ILE A 417 -33.08 -22.76 -2.81
CA ILE A 417 -33.59 -23.45 -1.63
C ILE A 417 -34.38 -24.71 -2.03
N GLU A 418 -35.25 -24.60 -3.02
CA GLU A 418 -36.05 -25.74 -3.53
C GLU A 418 -35.16 -26.88 -4.08
N SER A 419 -34.09 -26.51 -4.78
CA SER A 419 -33.14 -27.49 -5.37
C SER A 419 -31.99 -27.90 -4.42
N GLY A 420 -31.84 -27.27 -3.26
CA GLY A 420 -30.73 -27.50 -2.33
C GLY A 420 -29.37 -27.06 -2.88
N THR A 421 -29.35 -26.06 -3.79
CA THR A 421 -28.15 -25.56 -4.45
C THR A 421 -27.81 -24.13 -4.05
N VAL A 422 -26.69 -23.62 -4.51
CA VAL A 422 -26.24 -22.20 -4.46
C VAL A 422 -25.52 -21.85 -5.74
N ALA A 423 -25.49 -20.56 -6.07
CA ALA A 423 -24.63 -20.06 -7.14
C ALA A 423 -23.38 -19.39 -6.53
N LEU A 424 -22.22 -20.01 -6.71
CA LEU A 424 -20.93 -19.55 -6.23
C LEU A 424 -20.17 -18.82 -7.34
N THR A 425 -19.55 -17.69 -7.01
CA THR A 425 -18.65 -16.94 -7.88
C THR A 425 -17.36 -16.60 -7.16
N ARG A 426 -16.23 -16.73 -7.85
CA ARG A 426 -14.89 -16.36 -7.37
C ARG A 426 -14.51 -14.98 -7.88
N ARG A 427 -13.81 -14.19 -7.08
CA ARG A 427 -13.40 -12.83 -7.48
C ARG A 427 -12.18 -12.83 -8.41
N ASP A 428 -11.37 -13.89 -8.41
CA ASP A 428 -10.22 -14.07 -9.31
C ASP A 428 -10.61 -14.57 -10.70
N GLN A 429 -11.90 -14.79 -10.96
CA GLN A 429 -12.48 -15.23 -12.22
C GLN A 429 -13.40 -14.14 -12.81
N PRO A 430 -13.76 -14.22 -14.12
CA PRO A 430 -14.71 -13.28 -14.72
C PRO A 430 -16.00 -13.16 -13.92
N PRO A 431 -16.57 -11.95 -13.73
CA PRO A 431 -17.70 -11.72 -12.82
C PRO A 431 -18.98 -12.53 -13.13
N LYS A 432 -19.13 -13.00 -14.37
CA LYS A 432 -20.31 -13.79 -14.82
C LYS A 432 -20.10 -15.30 -14.73
N GLN A 433 -18.93 -15.75 -14.37
CA GLN A 433 -18.62 -17.19 -14.27
C GLN A 433 -19.16 -17.70 -12.93
N LYS A 434 -20.37 -18.31 -12.97
CA LYS A 434 -21.03 -18.91 -11.83
C LYS A 434 -20.89 -20.43 -11.85
N GLU A 435 -20.59 -21.01 -10.69
CA GLU A 435 -20.65 -22.44 -10.44
C GLU A 435 -21.90 -22.74 -9.60
N PHE A 436 -22.75 -23.67 -10.07
CA PHE A 436 -23.93 -24.10 -9.33
C PHE A 436 -23.59 -25.38 -8.60
N LEU A 437 -23.68 -25.34 -7.27
CA LEU A 437 -23.25 -26.43 -6.39
C LEU A 437 -24.37 -26.79 -5.41
N PRO A 438 -24.48 -28.07 -5.00
CA PRO A 438 -25.19 -28.41 -3.78
C PRO A 438 -24.62 -27.63 -2.58
N GLN A 439 -25.50 -27.16 -1.66
CA GLN A 439 -25.08 -26.35 -0.51
C GLN A 439 -24.00 -27.04 0.31
N PHE A 440 -24.14 -28.34 0.59
CA PHE A 440 -23.16 -29.12 1.35
C PHE A 440 -21.80 -29.19 0.65
N GLU A 441 -21.78 -29.22 -0.68
CA GLU A 441 -20.53 -29.24 -1.44
C GLU A 441 -19.84 -27.89 -1.40
N ALA A 442 -20.58 -26.77 -1.52
CA ALA A 442 -20.06 -25.44 -1.36
C ALA A 442 -19.41 -25.25 0.04
N VAL A 443 -20.03 -25.75 1.10
CA VAL A 443 -19.51 -25.73 2.45
C VAL A 443 -18.22 -26.57 2.58
N ASN A 444 -18.23 -27.81 2.06
CA ASN A 444 -17.08 -28.71 2.16
C ASN A 444 -15.86 -28.22 1.35
N ARG A 445 -16.09 -27.55 0.23
CA ARG A 445 -15.00 -27.07 -0.67
C ARG A 445 -14.54 -25.65 -0.38
N VAL A 446 -15.18 -24.89 0.53
CA VAL A 446 -14.88 -23.47 0.72
C VAL A 446 -13.41 -23.19 0.98
N CYS A 447 -12.77 -23.96 1.87
CA CYS A 447 -11.35 -23.80 2.20
C CYS A 447 -10.44 -24.09 1.00
N THR A 448 -10.73 -25.15 0.25
CA THR A 448 -10.00 -25.49 -1.00
C THR A 448 -10.13 -24.38 -2.03
N ILE A 449 -11.33 -23.82 -2.22
CA ILE A 449 -11.57 -22.71 -3.16
C ILE A 449 -10.79 -21.46 -2.72
N LEU A 450 -10.73 -21.17 -1.41
CA LEU A 450 -9.93 -20.06 -0.89
C LEU A 450 -8.44 -20.25 -1.15
N ASP A 451 -7.90 -21.46 -0.97
CA ASP A 451 -6.50 -21.77 -1.28
C ASP A 451 -6.20 -21.65 -2.79
N GLU A 452 -7.10 -22.12 -3.64
CA GLU A 452 -6.98 -21.97 -5.09
C GLU A 452 -6.95 -20.48 -5.51
N ILE A 453 -7.79 -19.64 -4.90
CA ILE A 453 -7.78 -18.18 -5.15
C ILE A 453 -6.45 -17.58 -4.70
N GLN A 454 -5.97 -17.93 -3.50
CA GLN A 454 -4.70 -17.43 -2.96
C GLN A 454 -3.53 -17.80 -3.87
N ALA A 455 -3.45 -19.05 -4.30
CA ALA A 455 -2.42 -19.55 -5.20
C ALA A 455 -2.49 -18.90 -6.59
N SER A 456 -3.67 -18.79 -7.18
CA SER A 456 -3.89 -18.13 -8.47
C SER A 456 -3.42 -16.67 -8.49
N LEU A 457 -3.65 -15.93 -7.41
CA LEU A 457 -3.20 -14.55 -7.28
C LEU A 457 -1.67 -14.46 -7.24
N LEU A 458 -1.01 -15.30 -6.45
CA LEU A 458 0.45 -15.35 -6.36
C LEU A 458 1.08 -15.76 -7.70
N GLU A 459 0.54 -16.79 -8.34
CA GLU A 459 1.02 -17.27 -9.64
C GLU A 459 0.92 -16.19 -10.72
N ARG A 460 -0.21 -15.49 -10.81
CA ARG A 460 -0.40 -14.38 -11.77
C ARG A 460 0.57 -13.23 -11.54
N ALA A 461 0.75 -12.83 -10.28
CA ALA A 461 1.66 -11.75 -9.94
C ALA A 461 3.13 -12.14 -10.19
N THR A 462 3.51 -13.41 -9.93
CA THR A 462 4.84 -13.95 -10.21
C THR A 462 5.12 -13.99 -11.71
N ALA A 463 4.21 -14.55 -12.48
CA ALA A 463 4.32 -14.61 -13.94
C ALA A 463 4.40 -13.21 -14.56
N PHE A 464 3.64 -12.24 -14.03
CA PHE A 464 3.71 -10.85 -14.49
C PHE A 464 5.08 -10.22 -14.19
N ARG A 465 5.58 -10.34 -12.94
CA ARG A 465 6.90 -9.83 -12.55
C ARG A 465 8.00 -10.43 -13.45
N ASP A 466 8.00 -11.74 -13.62
CA ASP A 466 9.04 -12.44 -14.38
C ASP A 466 9.01 -12.05 -15.87
N ALA A 467 7.84 -11.92 -16.47
CA ALA A 467 7.66 -11.46 -17.83
C ALA A 467 8.09 -9.98 -18.05
N GLN A 468 8.11 -9.17 -17.00
CA GLN A 468 8.51 -7.76 -17.04
C GLN A 468 9.88 -7.50 -16.41
N THR A 469 10.62 -8.56 -16.08
CA THR A 469 12.02 -8.49 -15.61
C THR A 469 12.95 -8.81 -16.77
N LYS A 470 13.92 -7.95 -17.04
CA LYS A 470 14.83 -8.07 -18.17
C LYS A 470 16.29 -7.95 -17.74
N VAL A 471 17.14 -8.85 -18.20
CA VAL A 471 18.60 -8.70 -18.13
C VAL A 471 19.03 -7.76 -19.25
N ILE A 472 19.82 -6.75 -18.92
CA ILE A 472 20.26 -5.70 -19.86
C ILE A 472 21.76 -5.50 -19.72
N ASP A 473 22.48 -5.63 -20.86
CA ASP A 473 23.93 -5.61 -20.92
C ASP A 473 24.51 -4.39 -21.66
N SER A 474 23.65 -3.49 -22.17
CA SER A 474 24.12 -2.26 -22.80
C SER A 474 23.37 -1.02 -22.30
N LYS A 475 24.08 0.10 -22.30
CA LYS A 475 23.51 1.41 -21.93
C LYS A 475 22.39 1.83 -22.86
N GLU A 476 22.56 1.62 -24.17
CA GLU A 476 21.59 1.98 -25.19
C GLU A 476 20.28 1.24 -24.98
N GLU A 477 20.35 -0.07 -24.73
CA GLU A 477 19.16 -0.90 -24.44
C GLU A 477 18.49 -0.46 -23.13
N PHE A 478 19.28 -0.14 -22.09
CA PHE A 478 18.78 0.33 -20.81
C PHE A 478 17.98 1.64 -20.96
N TYR A 479 18.55 2.61 -21.67
CA TYR A 479 17.86 3.88 -21.92
C TYR A 479 16.58 3.68 -22.77
N ALA A 480 16.65 2.84 -23.81
CA ALA A 480 15.48 2.51 -24.63
C ALA A 480 14.37 1.82 -23.82
N TYR A 481 14.74 0.93 -22.87
CA TYR A 481 13.79 0.22 -22.03
C TYR A 481 12.98 1.14 -21.13
N PHE A 482 13.60 2.20 -20.58
CA PHE A 482 12.96 3.14 -19.68
C PHE A 482 12.43 4.42 -20.32
N THR A 483 12.60 4.59 -21.63
CA THR A 483 12.08 5.73 -22.39
C THR A 483 10.73 5.37 -22.99
N ALA A 484 9.71 6.20 -22.74
CA ALA A 484 8.38 6.04 -23.35
C ALA A 484 8.45 6.23 -24.87
N LYS A 485 7.77 5.40 -25.63
CA LYS A 485 7.67 5.55 -27.09
C LYS A 485 6.82 6.76 -27.48
N ASN A 486 5.85 7.13 -26.65
CA ASN A 486 5.02 8.30 -26.83
C ASN A 486 5.06 9.19 -25.59
N ALA A 487 5.78 10.30 -25.64
CA ALA A 487 5.93 11.23 -24.53
C ALA A 487 4.64 12.00 -24.17
N ASN A 488 3.68 12.07 -25.10
CA ASN A 488 2.45 12.85 -24.94
C ASN A 488 1.26 12.03 -24.39
N LYS A 489 1.42 10.73 -24.23
CA LYS A 489 0.38 9.84 -23.70
C LYS A 489 0.97 9.02 -22.56
N PRO A 490 0.28 8.92 -21.39
CA PRO A 490 0.67 7.98 -20.35
C PRO A 490 0.81 6.57 -20.95
N GLU A 491 1.96 5.98 -20.78
CA GLU A 491 2.29 4.67 -21.34
C GLU A 491 2.93 3.81 -20.24
N ILE A 492 2.43 2.58 -20.10
CA ILE A 492 3.07 1.58 -19.24
C ILE A 492 4.29 1.05 -19.99
N HIS A 493 5.49 1.33 -19.47
CA HIS A 493 6.76 0.93 -20.09
C HIS A 493 7.82 0.64 -19.03
N GLY A 494 8.91 -0.02 -19.44
CA GLY A 494 9.95 -0.48 -18.52
C GLY A 494 9.49 -1.71 -17.74
N GLY A 495 10.01 -1.85 -16.53
CA GLY A 495 9.84 -2.97 -15.63
C GLY A 495 11.05 -3.06 -14.70
N PHE A 496 11.45 -4.25 -14.29
CA PHE A 496 12.72 -4.48 -13.62
C PHE A 496 13.82 -4.72 -14.65
N ALA A 497 14.91 -3.97 -14.53
CA ALA A 497 16.13 -4.20 -15.31
C ALA A 497 17.23 -4.72 -14.38
N LEU A 498 17.74 -5.91 -14.68
CA LEU A 498 18.91 -6.50 -14.05
C LEU A 498 20.14 -6.08 -14.86
N ALA A 499 20.93 -5.15 -14.36
CA ALA A 499 22.09 -4.62 -15.06
C ALA A 499 23.28 -4.44 -14.11
N HIS A 500 24.49 -4.54 -14.66
CA HIS A 500 25.72 -4.33 -13.92
C HIS A 500 25.95 -2.85 -13.61
N TRP A 501 26.33 -2.58 -12.37
CA TRP A 501 26.65 -1.27 -11.82
C TRP A 501 27.94 -1.35 -10.97
N ASN A 502 28.83 -0.36 -11.11
CA ASN A 502 30.15 -0.34 -10.47
C ASN A 502 30.16 0.13 -9.00
N GLY A 503 28.99 0.51 -8.43
CA GLY A 503 28.92 1.09 -7.08
C GLY A 503 28.98 2.61 -7.03
N SER A 504 29.11 3.33 -8.19
CA SER A 504 29.25 4.79 -8.21
C SER A 504 27.91 5.50 -7.94
N ALA A 505 27.91 6.40 -6.95
CA ALA A 505 26.79 7.28 -6.64
C ALA A 505 26.49 8.28 -7.76
N GLU A 506 27.54 8.75 -8.50
CA GLU A 506 27.40 9.66 -9.62
C GLU A 506 26.64 9.00 -10.79
N VAL A 507 26.91 7.73 -11.06
CA VAL A 507 26.20 6.94 -12.07
C VAL A 507 24.73 6.80 -11.67
N GLU A 508 24.45 6.48 -10.41
CA GLU A 508 23.10 6.36 -9.88
C GLU A 508 22.32 7.69 -9.98
N ALA A 509 22.94 8.79 -9.56
CA ALA A 509 22.37 10.13 -9.66
C ALA A 509 22.04 10.52 -11.11
N LYS A 510 22.95 10.21 -12.05
CA LYS A 510 22.77 10.48 -13.48
C LYS A 510 21.58 9.70 -14.06
N ILE A 511 21.45 8.42 -13.74
CA ILE A 511 20.32 7.58 -14.17
C ILE A 511 19.00 8.13 -13.62
N LYS A 512 18.99 8.53 -12.35
CA LYS A 512 17.82 9.13 -11.68
C LYS A 512 17.42 10.45 -12.34
N GLU A 513 18.38 11.29 -12.70
CA GLU A 513 18.13 12.54 -13.41
C GLU A 513 17.53 12.30 -14.80
N ASP A 514 18.15 11.45 -15.61
CA ASP A 514 17.81 11.21 -17.01
C ASP A 514 16.47 10.47 -17.17
N LEU A 515 16.23 9.42 -16.38
CA LEU A 515 15.16 8.44 -16.63
C LEU A 515 14.12 8.36 -15.51
N LYS A 516 14.38 8.99 -14.35
CA LYS A 516 13.60 8.80 -13.11
C LYS A 516 13.58 7.33 -12.67
N VAL A 517 14.70 6.66 -12.88
CA VAL A 517 14.96 5.27 -12.49
C VAL A 517 15.94 5.26 -11.35
N THR A 518 15.73 4.39 -10.37
CA THR A 518 16.63 4.21 -9.23
C THR A 518 17.04 2.74 -9.08
N ILE A 519 18.12 2.49 -8.36
CA ILE A 519 18.47 1.15 -7.90
C ILE A 519 17.47 0.76 -6.81
N ARG A 520 16.67 -0.27 -7.06
CA ARG A 520 15.67 -0.72 -6.09
C ARG A 520 16.26 -1.56 -4.99
N CYS A 521 17.10 -2.51 -5.37
CA CYS A 521 17.89 -3.29 -4.45
C CYS A 521 19.11 -3.93 -5.13
N ILE A 522 20.09 -4.30 -4.34
CA ILE A 522 21.18 -5.22 -4.63
C ILE A 522 20.69 -6.58 -4.12
N PRO A 523 20.27 -7.51 -4.99
CA PRO A 523 19.60 -8.75 -4.55
C PRO A 523 20.52 -9.64 -3.70
N PHE A 524 19.96 -10.25 -2.65
CA PHE A 524 20.71 -11.23 -1.83
C PHE A 524 20.90 -12.57 -2.54
N GLU A 525 19.89 -12.98 -3.31
CA GLU A 525 19.88 -14.28 -3.99
C GLU A 525 20.69 -14.31 -5.29
N ALA A 526 21.19 -13.17 -5.72
CA ALA A 526 22.03 -13.13 -6.92
C ALA A 526 23.32 -13.91 -6.67
N ASN A 527 23.52 -14.97 -7.42
CA ASN A 527 24.87 -15.54 -7.55
C ASN A 527 25.80 -14.42 -7.98
N PRO A 528 26.93 -14.21 -7.30
CA PRO A 528 27.90 -13.22 -7.73
C PRO A 528 28.25 -13.50 -9.20
N GLU A 529 27.77 -12.66 -10.09
CA GLU A 529 28.09 -12.69 -11.51
C GLU A 529 28.95 -11.48 -11.81
N PRO A 530 30.30 -11.63 -11.73
CA PRO A 530 31.18 -10.53 -12.07
C PRO A 530 30.98 -10.11 -13.52
N GLY A 531 30.88 -8.82 -13.75
CA GLY A 531 30.64 -8.26 -15.07
C GLY A 531 31.20 -6.85 -15.19
N THR A 532 30.67 -6.11 -16.14
CA THR A 532 31.11 -4.76 -16.46
C THR A 532 29.93 -3.80 -16.34
N CYS A 533 30.11 -2.71 -15.60
CA CYS A 533 29.13 -1.65 -15.49
C CYS A 533 28.73 -1.15 -16.88
N ILE A 534 27.45 -1.22 -17.21
CA ILE A 534 26.94 -0.84 -18.54
C ILE A 534 27.04 0.67 -18.81
N PHE A 535 27.35 1.49 -17.80
CA PHE A 535 27.44 2.94 -17.90
C PHE A 535 28.88 3.45 -18.01
N THR A 536 29.85 2.80 -17.34
CA THR A 536 31.25 3.26 -17.24
C THR A 536 32.27 2.31 -17.88
N GLY A 537 31.90 1.05 -18.09
CA GLY A 537 32.86 0.01 -18.53
C GLY A 537 33.76 -0.52 -17.43
N GLU A 538 33.59 -0.10 -16.17
CA GLU A 538 34.36 -0.55 -15.03
C GLU A 538 33.84 -1.88 -14.46
N PRO A 539 34.68 -2.63 -13.70
CA PRO A 539 34.26 -3.87 -13.08
C PRO A 539 33.03 -3.71 -12.17
N SER A 540 32.13 -4.68 -12.20
CA SER A 540 30.95 -4.80 -11.34
C SER A 540 30.91 -6.19 -10.70
N ARG A 541 30.51 -6.27 -9.43
CA ARG A 541 30.46 -7.54 -8.69
C ARG A 541 29.25 -8.38 -9.08
N GLN A 542 28.13 -7.72 -9.33
CA GLN A 542 26.83 -8.38 -9.61
C GLN A 542 25.86 -7.41 -10.28
N ARG A 543 24.79 -7.94 -10.82
CA ARG A 543 23.67 -7.14 -11.31
C ARG A 543 22.87 -6.58 -10.14
N VAL A 544 22.32 -5.40 -10.34
CA VAL A 544 21.38 -4.77 -9.41
C VAL A 544 20.03 -4.55 -10.12
N VAL A 545 18.98 -4.36 -9.34
CA VAL A 545 17.63 -4.14 -9.87
C VAL A 545 17.37 -2.66 -10.04
N PHE A 546 17.16 -2.23 -11.27
CA PHE A 546 16.72 -0.88 -11.62
C PHE A 546 15.25 -0.86 -11.96
N ALA A 547 14.52 0.16 -11.50
CA ALA A 547 13.14 0.41 -11.94
C ALA A 547 12.73 1.86 -11.68
N LYS A 548 11.66 2.29 -12.38
CA LYS A 548 10.85 3.43 -11.93
C LYS A 548 10.07 3.02 -10.69
N SER A 549 9.77 3.95 -9.78
CA SER A 549 9.12 3.62 -8.50
C SER A 549 8.05 4.62 -8.08
N TYR A 550 7.21 4.19 -7.15
CA TYR A 550 6.25 5.02 -6.44
C TYR A 550 6.85 5.72 -5.23
#